data_636c8ce9ed155688111d127db9d69eef
#
_entry.id   636c8ce9ed155688111d127db9d69eef
#
_cell.length_a   1.000
_cell.length_b   1.000
_cell.length_c   1.000
_cell.angle_alpha   90.00
_cell.angle_beta   90.00
_cell.angle_gamma   90.00
#
_symmetry.space_group_name_H-M   'P 1'
#
loop_
_entity.id
_entity.type
_entity.pdbx_description
1 polymer ?
#
loop_
_entity_poly.entity_id
_entity_poly.type
_entity_poly.pdbx_seq_one_letter_code
_entity_poly.pdbx_strand_id
1 'polypeptide(L)'
;MSSAYRVPMRLRIIRFFMKPVFRGIFHILGHIKIVGKQNIPYGKPYVVAMNHVSMFDPPFVAAFWPELLEIIGAADVFGKPGQGLLVKAYGVIPVHRGDYDRVLLAKIIHIIKSGVPLLIAPEGGRSHVTAMRRAKPGIAYIIEQTGAPVVPAGLVGTTGDFWQRAKRGERPQLEMRIGKPIILPEITAKGNERHAARQYNADLVMSHLAGLLPEEYRGVYAESAIFPT
;
A
#
# COMPACT_ATOMS: atom_id res chain seq x y z
N MET A 1 -23.56 -19.38 -3.85
CA MET A 1 -22.17 -19.18 -3.34
C MET A 1 -21.40 -18.36 -4.38
N SER A 2 -20.96 -17.15 -4.06
CA SER A 2 -20.15 -16.34 -4.98
C SER A 2 -18.82 -17.08 -5.20
N SER A 3 -18.42 -17.27 -6.47
CA SER A 3 -17.13 -17.88 -6.80
C SER A 3 -15.98 -17.05 -6.21
N ALA A 4 -14.91 -17.71 -5.72
CA ALA A 4 -13.74 -17.01 -5.22
C ALA A 4 -13.16 -16.08 -6.30
N TYR A 5 -12.76 -14.88 -5.91
CA TYR A 5 -12.12 -13.93 -6.82
C TYR A 5 -10.80 -14.52 -7.33
N ARG A 6 -10.59 -14.42 -8.63
CA ARG A 6 -9.32 -14.75 -9.27
C ARG A 6 -8.87 -13.58 -10.13
N VAL A 7 -7.59 -13.21 -9.99
CA VAL A 7 -7.00 -12.20 -10.88
C VAL A 7 -7.20 -12.65 -12.34
N PRO A 8 -7.83 -11.84 -13.20
CA PRO A 8 -8.05 -12.21 -14.61
C PRO A 8 -6.74 -12.62 -15.29
N MET A 9 -6.80 -13.68 -16.12
CA MET A 9 -5.61 -14.23 -16.80
C MET A 9 -4.85 -13.17 -17.56
N ARG A 10 -5.56 -12.28 -18.27
CA ARG A 10 -4.95 -11.13 -18.98
C ARG A 10 -4.07 -10.29 -18.05
N LEU A 11 -4.58 -9.93 -16.86
CA LEU A 11 -3.81 -9.12 -15.90
C LEU A 11 -2.63 -9.90 -15.30
N ARG A 12 -2.78 -11.21 -15.06
CA ARG A 12 -1.67 -12.05 -14.61
C ARG A 12 -0.52 -12.04 -15.61
N ILE A 13 -0.83 -12.19 -16.91
CA ILE A 13 0.16 -12.15 -17.99
C ILE A 13 0.83 -10.77 -18.06
N ILE A 14 0.05 -9.69 -18.07
CA ILE A 14 0.59 -8.33 -18.12
C ILE A 14 1.50 -8.07 -16.92
N ARG A 15 1.04 -8.37 -15.70
CA ARG A 15 1.81 -8.16 -14.47
C ARG A 15 3.08 -9.02 -14.43
N PHE A 16 3.03 -10.23 -14.99
CA PHE A 16 4.20 -11.11 -15.11
C PHE A 16 5.33 -10.44 -15.92
N PHE A 17 5.00 -9.81 -17.04
CA PHE A 17 5.99 -9.08 -17.85
C PHE A 17 6.34 -7.71 -17.29
N MET A 18 5.39 -6.98 -16.73
CA MET A 18 5.65 -5.66 -16.13
C MET A 18 6.63 -5.75 -14.94
N LYS A 19 6.52 -6.79 -14.12
CA LYS A 19 7.32 -6.93 -12.90
C LYS A 19 8.83 -6.92 -13.16
N PRO A 20 9.41 -7.75 -14.04
CA PRO A 20 10.85 -7.69 -14.35
C PRO A 20 11.25 -6.39 -15.03
N VAL A 21 10.40 -5.81 -15.89
CA VAL A 21 10.68 -4.52 -16.53
C VAL A 21 10.81 -3.42 -15.48
N PHE A 22 9.86 -3.29 -14.56
CA PHE A 22 9.95 -2.31 -13.49
C PHE A 22 11.12 -2.56 -12.54
N ARG A 23 11.43 -3.83 -12.22
CA ARG A 23 12.65 -4.15 -11.46
C ARG A 23 13.90 -3.64 -12.15
N GLY A 24 14.06 -3.90 -13.44
CA GLY A 24 15.19 -3.40 -14.24
C GLY A 24 15.26 -1.88 -14.21
N ILE A 25 14.15 -1.20 -14.43
CA ILE A 25 14.07 0.28 -14.36
C ILE A 25 14.53 0.78 -12.98
N PHE A 26 13.99 0.24 -11.89
CA PHE A 26 14.38 0.67 -10.54
C PHE A 26 15.85 0.37 -10.24
N HIS A 27 16.41 -0.75 -10.71
CA HIS A 27 17.83 -1.05 -10.55
C HIS A 27 18.73 -0.10 -11.35
N ILE A 28 18.28 0.40 -12.49
CA ILE A 28 18.98 1.43 -13.26
C ILE A 28 18.93 2.78 -12.52
N LEU A 29 17.75 3.14 -12.01
CA LEU A 29 17.49 4.45 -11.41
C LEU A 29 17.99 4.58 -9.96
N GLY A 30 18.23 3.48 -9.24
CA GLY A 30 18.61 3.51 -7.84
C GLY A 30 19.27 2.24 -7.32
N HIS A 31 19.74 2.30 -6.08
CA HIS A 31 20.21 1.14 -5.32
C HIS A 31 19.08 0.58 -4.47
N ILE A 32 18.71 -0.68 -4.75
CA ILE A 32 17.52 -1.29 -4.12
C ILE A 32 17.91 -2.10 -2.90
N LYS A 33 17.22 -1.84 -1.78
CA LYS A 33 17.35 -2.62 -0.54
C LYS A 33 15.96 -3.03 -0.06
N ILE A 34 15.75 -4.34 0.11
CA ILE A 34 14.50 -4.91 0.62
C ILE A 34 14.80 -5.69 1.90
N VAL A 35 14.15 -5.30 2.99
CA VAL A 35 14.34 -5.91 4.32
C VAL A 35 13.00 -6.46 4.80
N GLY A 36 13.02 -7.59 5.53
CA GLY A 36 11.84 -8.14 6.18
C GLY A 36 10.96 -9.02 5.28
N LYS A 37 11.46 -9.55 4.15
CA LYS A 37 10.68 -10.45 3.26
C LYS A 37 10.13 -11.68 3.98
N GLN A 38 10.79 -12.16 5.01
CA GLN A 38 10.36 -13.29 5.83
C GLN A 38 9.06 -13.02 6.60
N ASN A 39 8.65 -11.76 6.74
CA ASN A 39 7.43 -11.34 7.42
C ASN A 39 6.17 -11.48 6.56
N ILE A 40 6.31 -11.79 5.26
CA ILE A 40 5.16 -11.89 4.34
C ILE A 40 4.43 -13.20 4.60
N PRO A 41 3.11 -13.19 4.92
CA PRO A 41 2.33 -14.38 5.20
C PRO A 41 1.85 -15.04 3.89
N TYR A 42 2.76 -15.63 3.12
CA TYR A 42 2.48 -16.23 1.82
C TYR A 42 1.28 -17.18 1.83
N GLY A 43 0.46 -17.10 0.77
CA GLY A 43 -0.69 -17.98 0.57
C GLY A 43 -1.86 -17.75 1.51
N LYS A 44 -1.82 -16.69 2.32
CA LYS A 44 -2.90 -16.27 3.21
C LYS A 44 -3.46 -14.91 2.78
N PRO A 45 -4.71 -14.56 3.14
CA PRO A 45 -5.22 -13.23 2.92
C PRO A 45 -4.50 -12.21 3.81
N TYR A 46 -4.07 -11.08 3.26
CA TYR A 46 -3.51 -9.95 4.01
C TYR A 46 -3.65 -8.63 3.24
N VAL A 47 -3.48 -7.53 3.95
CA VAL A 47 -3.43 -6.18 3.38
C VAL A 47 -2.04 -5.61 3.57
N VAL A 48 -1.42 -5.11 2.51
CA VAL A 48 -0.17 -4.36 2.58
C VAL A 48 -0.50 -2.88 2.77
N ALA A 49 -0.05 -2.30 3.87
CA ALA A 49 -0.15 -0.88 4.14
C ALA A 49 1.18 -0.20 3.89
N MET A 50 1.23 0.82 3.02
CA MET A 50 2.44 1.58 2.73
C MET A 50 2.27 3.07 3.02
N ASN A 51 3.38 3.77 3.36
CA ASN A 51 3.43 5.23 3.27
C ASN A 51 3.43 5.66 1.80
N HIS A 52 2.93 6.86 1.51
CA HIS A 52 2.77 7.28 0.12
C HIS A 52 3.22 8.73 -0.11
N VAL A 53 4.48 8.89 -0.49
CA VAL A 53 5.12 10.19 -0.74
C VAL A 53 5.32 10.48 -2.23
N SER A 54 5.28 9.45 -3.08
CA SER A 54 5.61 9.57 -4.50
C SER A 54 4.71 8.70 -5.39
N MET A 55 4.62 9.10 -6.67
CA MET A 55 4.00 8.26 -7.70
C MET A 55 4.75 6.95 -7.96
N PHE A 56 6.01 6.86 -7.52
CA PHE A 56 6.86 5.68 -7.69
C PHE A 56 6.62 4.60 -6.63
N ASP A 57 5.92 4.91 -5.52
CA ASP A 57 5.70 3.97 -4.42
C ASP A 57 4.91 2.72 -4.82
N PRO A 58 3.70 2.81 -5.43
CA PRO A 58 2.95 1.62 -5.80
C PRO A 58 3.67 0.75 -6.84
N PRO A 59 4.28 1.30 -7.93
CA PRO A 59 5.04 0.48 -8.86
C PRO A 59 6.32 -0.11 -8.24
N PHE A 60 6.96 0.55 -7.27
CA PHE A 60 8.09 0.00 -6.54
C PHE A 60 7.66 -1.21 -5.71
N VAL A 61 6.58 -1.09 -4.92
CA VAL A 61 6.03 -2.23 -4.18
C VAL A 61 5.63 -3.34 -5.14
N ALA A 62 4.86 -3.07 -6.20
CA ALA A 62 4.40 -4.07 -7.16
C ALA A 62 5.56 -4.81 -7.84
N ALA A 63 6.67 -4.13 -8.14
CA ALA A 63 7.86 -4.72 -8.73
C ALA A 63 8.58 -5.69 -7.80
N PHE A 64 8.73 -5.33 -6.52
CA PHE A 64 9.59 -6.07 -5.58
C PHE A 64 8.81 -6.96 -4.61
N TRP A 65 7.49 -6.78 -4.47
CA TRP A 65 6.66 -7.71 -3.69
C TRP A 65 6.64 -9.09 -4.36
N PRO A 66 6.77 -10.19 -3.61
CA PRO A 66 6.88 -11.51 -4.22
C PRO A 66 5.57 -12.00 -4.87
N GLU A 67 4.43 -11.75 -4.25
CA GLU A 67 3.11 -12.13 -4.76
C GLU A 67 2.49 -11.05 -5.66
N LEU A 68 1.47 -11.41 -6.43
CA LEU A 68 0.69 -10.46 -7.20
C LEU A 68 -0.28 -9.73 -6.26
N LEU A 69 -0.14 -8.41 -6.18
CA LEU A 69 -1.02 -7.56 -5.38
C LEU A 69 -2.17 -7.01 -6.23
N GLU A 70 -3.38 -7.01 -5.70
CA GLU A 70 -4.38 -6.06 -6.14
C GLU A 70 -4.04 -4.70 -5.54
N ILE A 71 -4.17 -3.65 -6.35
CA ILE A 71 -3.81 -2.28 -5.94
C ILE A 71 -5.03 -1.39 -6.08
N ILE A 72 -5.34 -0.62 -5.05
CA ILE A 72 -6.31 0.46 -5.16
C ILE A 72 -5.60 1.78 -5.40
N GLY A 73 -6.16 2.61 -6.29
CA GLY A 73 -5.58 3.89 -6.64
C GLY A 73 -6.64 4.94 -6.93
N ALA A 74 -6.29 6.21 -6.75
CA ALA A 74 -7.23 7.30 -6.97
C ALA A 74 -7.68 7.36 -8.45
N ALA A 75 -8.97 7.53 -8.68
CA ALA A 75 -9.56 7.55 -10.02
C ALA A 75 -9.00 8.66 -10.92
N ASP A 76 -8.62 9.80 -10.34
CA ASP A 76 -8.01 10.91 -11.05
C ASP A 76 -6.67 10.56 -11.74
N VAL A 77 -5.95 9.54 -11.25
CA VAL A 77 -4.69 9.09 -11.86
C VAL A 77 -4.90 8.46 -13.24
N PHE A 78 -6.08 7.89 -13.49
CA PHE A 78 -6.41 7.21 -14.76
C PHE A 78 -6.47 8.16 -15.97
N GLY A 79 -6.67 9.46 -15.74
CA GLY A 79 -6.64 10.51 -16.77
C GLY A 79 -5.27 11.16 -16.97
N LYS A 80 -4.26 10.86 -16.11
CA LYS A 80 -2.95 11.51 -16.20
C LYS A 80 -2.09 10.90 -17.31
N PRO A 81 -1.43 11.73 -18.16
CA PRO A 81 -0.52 11.25 -19.20
C PRO A 81 0.54 10.28 -18.64
N GLY A 82 0.79 9.19 -19.33
CA GLY A 82 1.74 8.15 -18.94
C GLY A 82 1.28 7.30 -17.76
N GLN A 83 0.89 7.90 -16.63
CA GLN A 83 0.42 7.17 -15.45
C GLN A 83 -0.88 6.42 -15.72
N GLY A 84 -1.85 7.06 -16.41
CA GLY A 84 -3.14 6.45 -16.73
C GLY A 84 -3.01 5.15 -17.53
N LEU A 85 -2.07 5.09 -18.46
CA LEU A 85 -1.81 3.86 -19.22
C LEU A 85 -1.28 2.75 -18.31
N LEU A 86 -0.33 3.07 -17.44
CA LEU A 86 0.28 2.09 -16.52
C LEU A 86 -0.72 1.53 -15.51
N VAL A 87 -1.53 2.38 -14.87
CA VAL A 87 -2.53 1.93 -13.89
C VAL A 87 -3.64 1.10 -14.54
N LYS A 88 -4.05 1.45 -15.78
CA LYS A 88 -5.01 0.65 -16.57
C LYS A 88 -4.42 -0.70 -16.97
N ALA A 89 -3.18 -0.73 -17.45
CA ALA A 89 -2.50 -1.95 -17.87
C ALA A 89 -2.30 -2.91 -16.67
N TYR A 90 -1.86 -2.38 -15.52
CA TYR A 90 -1.73 -3.16 -14.30
C TYR A 90 -3.09 -3.66 -13.79
N GLY A 91 -4.19 -2.97 -14.09
CA GLY A 91 -5.52 -3.24 -13.57
C GLY A 91 -5.72 -2.73 -12.15
N VAL A 92 -5.21 -1.53 -11.86
CA VAL A 92 -5.45 -0.84 -10.58
C VAL A 92 -6.96 -0.61 -10.41
N ILE A 93 -7.47 -0.81 -9.21
CA ILE A 93 -8.89 -0.62 -8.87
C ILE A 93 -9.11 0.87 -8.55
N PRO A 94 -9.93 1.60 -9.33
CA PRO A 94 -10.13 3.03 -9.11
C PRO A 94 -10.97 3.29 -7.85
N VAL A 95 -10.56 4.30 -7.08
CA VAL A 95 -11.27 4.80 -5.89
C VAL A 95 -11.59 6.26 -6.06
N HIS A 96 -12.85 6.63 -6.02
CA HIS A 96 -13.30 8.02 -5.95
C HIS A 96 -13.19 8.50 -4.50
N ARG A 97 -12.34 9.50 -4.28
CA ARG A 97 -12.09 10.02 -2.93
C ARG A 97 -13.28 10.82 -2.43
N GLY A 98 -13.68 10.56 -1.19
CA GLY A 98 -14.83 11.23 -0.57
C GLY A 98 -16.15 10.51 -0.78
N ASP A 99 -16.25 9.59 -1.72
CA ASP A 99 -17.45 8.82 -1.98
C ASP A 99 -17.49 7.54 -1.14
N TYR A 100 -18.62 7.25 -0.56
CA TYR A 100 -18.88 5.98 0.11
C TYR A 100 -19.41 4.97 -0.93
N ASP A 101 -18.50 4.34 -1.66
CA ASP A 101 -18.81 3.34 -2.68
C ASP A 101 -18.92 1.95 -2.07
N ARG A 102 -20.16 1.52 -1.80
CA ARG A 102 -20.46 0.19 -1.23
C ARG A 102 -20.07 -0.96 -2.16
N VAL A 103 -20.20 -0.76 -3.47
CA VAL A 103 -19.87 -1.79 -4.47
C VAL A 103 -18.37 -2.02 -4.50
N LEU A 104 -17.59 -0.94 -4.50
CA LEU A 104 -16.15 -1.00 -4.42
C LEU A 104 -15.68 -1.67 -3.12
N LEU A 105 -16.24 -1.29 -1.97
CA LEU A 105 -15.91 -1.89 -0.68
C LEU A 105 -16.22 -3.39 -0.65
N ALA A 106 -17.39 -3.79 -1.15
CA ALA A 106 -17.77 -5.22 -1.25
C ALA A 106 -16.80 -5.99 -2.16
N LYS A 107 -16.38 -5.40 -3.28
CA LYS A 107 -15.36 -5.97 -4.17
C LYS A 107 -14.01 -6.14 -3.48
N ILE A 108 -13.52 -5.14 -2.77
CA ILE A 108 -12.26 -5.18 -2.02
C ILE A 108 -12.30 -6.29 -0.96
N ILE A 109 -13.37 -6.35 -0.17
CA ILE A 109 -13.57 -7.38 0.85
C ILE A 109 -13.59 -8.78 0.22
N HIS A 110 -14.28 -8.94 -0.91
CA HIS A 110 -14.32 -10.21 -1.64
C HIS A 110 -12.94 -10.64 -2.15
N ILE A 111 -12.14 -9.71 -2.68
CA ILE A 111 -10.75 -9.95 -3.12
C ILE A 111 -9.92 -10.52 -1.97
N ILE A 112 -9.91 -9.83 -0.82
CA ILE A 112 -9.11 -10.23 0.34
C ILE A 112 -9.58 -11.59 0.87
N LYS A 113 -10.90 -11.78 1.06
CA LYS A 113 -11.48 -13.06 1.52
C LYS A 113 -11.20 -14.23 0.56
N SER A 114 -10.91 -13.94 -0.70
CA SER A 114 -10.50 -14.94 -1.69
C SER A 114 -8.99 -15.27 -1.65
N GLY A 115 -8.25 -14.73 -0.68
CA GLY A 115 -6.82 -15.00 -0.48
C GLY A 115 -5.89 -14.15 -1.35
N VAL A 116 -6.40 -13.13 -2.05
CA VAL A 116 -5.57 -12.25 -2.87
C VAL A 116 -5.15 -11.03 -2.06
N PRO A 117 -3.83 -10.77 -1.89
CA PRO A 117 -3.36 -9.65 -1.11
C PRO A 117 -3.63 -8.31 -1.79
N LEU A 118 -3.94 -7.29 -0.97
CA LEU A 118 -4.28 -5.94 -1.41
C LEU A 118 -3.24 -4.94 -0.94
N LEU A 119 -2.81 -4.04 -1.83
CA LEU A 119 -1.98 -2.87 -1.49
C LEU A 119 -2.83 -1.63 -1.30
N ILE A 120 -2.66 -0.96 -0.18
CA ILE A 120 -3.33 0.30 0.17
C ILE A 120 -2.35 1.30 0.78
N ALA A 121 -2.56 2.60 0.50
CA ALA A 121 -1.97 3.69 1.25
C ALA A 121 -3.02 4.26 2.22
N PRO A 122 -2.92 4.03 3.54
CA PRO A 122 -3.94 4.45 4.50
C PRO A 122 -4.17 5.96 4.54
N GLU A 123 -3.20 6.75 4.13
CA GLU A 123 -3.26 8.21 4.00
C GLU A 123 -4.35 8.68 3.02
N GLY A 124 -4.84 7.79 2.15
CA GLY A 124 -5.84 8.10 1.12
C GLY A 124 -5.32 8.96 -0.02
N GLY A 125 -4.02 9.14 -0.16
CA GLY A 125 -3.37 9.86 -1.25
C GLY A 125 -1.93 10.24 -0.92
N ARG A 126 -1.20 10.71 -1.92
CA ARG A 126 0.20 11.10 -1.74
C ARG A 126 0.35 12.26 -0.77
N SER A 127 1.35 12.19 0.08
CA SER A 127 1.86 13.36 0.77
C SER A 127 2.70 14.19 -0.22
N HIS A 128 2.59 15.52 -0.16
CA HIS A 128 3.42 16.41 -0.97
C HIS A 128 4.76 16.74 -0.30
N VAL A 129 4.94 16.22 0.90
CA VAL A 129 6.19 16.28 1.70
C VAL A 129 6.59 14.85 2.04
N THR A 130 7.84 14.67 2.48
CA THR A 130 8.36 13.32 2.82
C THR A 130 7.58 12.67 3.97
N ALA A 131 6.99 13.47 4.87
CA ALA A 131 6.30 13.02 6.08
C ALA A 131 4.92 12.41 5.84
N MET A 132 4.58 11.35 6.59
CA MET A 132 3.26 10.70 6.58
C MET A 132 2.16 11.64 7.09
N ARG A 133 0.98 11.53 6.46
CA ARG A 133 -0.25 12.20 6.89
C ARG A 133 -1.12 11.25 7.72
N ARG A 134 -2.11 11.82 8.40
CA ARG A 134 -3.06 11.03 9.18
C ARG A 134 -3.82 10.04 8.31
N ALA A 135 -3.97 8.80 8.83
CA ALA A 135 -4.71 7.74 8.17
C ALA A 135 -6.20 8.07 8.01
N LYS A 136 -6.78 7.55 6.94
CA LYS A 136 -8.23 7.46 6.77
C LYS A 136 -8.74 6.15 7.38
N PRO A 137 -9.93 6.13 8.03
CA PRO A 137 -10.44 4.93 8.71
C PRO A 137 -10.86 3.78 7.76
N GLY A 138 -10.77 4.00 6.44
CA GLY A 138 -11.14 3.00 5.43
C GLY A 138 -10.37 1.69 5.52
N ILE A 139 -9.07 1.72 5.87
CA ILE A 139 -8.29 0.49 6.08
C ILE A 139 -8.87 -0.31 7.25
N ALA A 140 -9.17 0.34 8.37
CA ALA A 140 -9.74 -0.32 9.55
C ALA A 140 -11.12 -0.93 9.24
N TYR A 141 -11.95 -0.26 8.44
CA TYR A 141 -13.21 -0.83 7.97
C TYR A 141 -12.99 -2.12 7.15
N ILE A 142 -12.04 -2.12 6.22
CA ILE A 142 -11.72 -3.30 5.41
C ILE A 142 -11.26 -4.46 6.31
N ILE A 143 -10.39 -4.19 7.28
CA ILE A 143 -9.88 -5.22 8.20
C ILE A 143 -10.98 -5.73 9.12
N GLU A 144 -11.83 -4.87 9.66
CA GLU A 144 -13.00 -5.24 10.46
C GLU A 144 -13.93 -6.23 9.72
N GLN A 145 -14.08 -6.08 8.39
CA GLN A 145 -14.93 -6.95 7.57
C GLN A 145 -14.23 -8.24 7.12
N THR A 146 -12.92 -8.30 7.15
CA THR A 146 -12.14 -9.43 6.59
C THR A 146 -11.40 -10.24 7.64
N GLY A 147 -11.05 -9.66 8.77
CA GLY A 147 -10.15 -10.24 9.77
C GLY A 147 -8.71 -10.42 9.27
N ALA A 148 -8.38 -9.87 8.09
CA ALA A 148 -7.08 -10.06 7.49
C ALA A 148 -5.98 -9.30 8.26
N PRO A 149 -4.78 -9.89 8.46
CA PRO A 149 -3.66 -9.16 9.04
C PRO A 149 -3.19 -8.04 8.10
N VAL A 150 -2.61 -7.00 8.68
CA VAL A 150 -1.97 -5.91 7.94
C VAL A 150 -0.46 -6.08 7.97
N VAL A 151 0.18 -6.07 6.81
CA VAL A 151 1.64 -6.08 6.66
C VAL A 151 2.11 -4.66 6.36
N PRO A 152 2.76 -3.97 7.31
CA PRO A 152 3.28 -2.63 7.05
C PRO A 152 4.52 -2.70 6.16
N ALA A 153 4.58 -1.84 5.14
CA ALA A 153 5.68 -1.72 4.20
C ALA A 153 6.17 -0.27 4.14
N GLY A 154 7.22 0.03 4.89
CA GLY A 154 7.86 1.35 4.92
C GLY A 154 8.72 1.57 3.69
N LEU A 155 8.47 2.65 2.95
CA LEU A 155 9.19 3.04 1.74
C LEU A 155 10.05 4.27 1.99
N VAL A 156 11.33 4.18 1.63
CA VAL A 156 12.31 5.25 1.79
C VAL A 156 13.01 5.51 0.44
N GLY A 157 13.27 6.77 0.13
CA GLY A 157 14.04 7.18 -1.04
C GLY A 157 13.23 7.47 -2.30
N THR A 158 11.95 7.09 -2.36
CA THR A 158 11.03 7.43 -3.46
C THR A 158 10.50 8.87 -3.37
N THR A 159 11.22 9.79 -2.77
CA THR A 159 10.85 11.18 -2.50
C THR A 159 10.52 11.98 -3.76
N GLY A 160 9.97 13.19 -3.61
CA GLY A 160 9.56 14.03 -4.72
C GLY A 160 10.69 14.39 -5.68
N ASP A 161 11.94 14.42 -5.20
CA ASP A 161 13.16 14.67 -5.96
C ASP A 161 13.79 13.43 -6.60
N PHE A 162 13.29 12.22 -6.28
CA PHE A 162 13.83 10.95 -6.76
C PHE A 162 14.10 10.95 -8.27
N TRP A 163 13.11 11.38 -9.06
CA TRP A 163 13.23 11.40 -10.52
C TRP A 163 14.31 12.36 -11.02
N GLN A 164 14.45 13.52 -10.38
CA GLN A 164 15.47 14.50 -10.72
C GLN A 164 16.88 13.96 -10.42
N ARG A 165 17.05 13.35 -9.26
CA ARG A 165 18.31 12.70 -8.84
C ARG A 165 18.68 11.55 -9.76
N ALA A 166 17.72 10.68 -10.07
CA ALA A 166 17.93 9.56 -11.00
C ALA A 166 18.36 10.04 -12.39
N LYS A 167 17.75 11.10 -12.93
CA LYS A 167 18.17 11.69 -14.22
C LYS A 167 19.60 12.26 -14.22
N ARG A 168 20.09 12.73 -13.08
CA ARG A 168 21.48 13.17 -12.91
C ARG A 168 22.45 12.01 -12.72
N GLY A 169 21.97 10.75 -12.72
CA GLY A 169 22.80 9.57 -12.52
C GLY A 169 23.21 9.31 -11.06
N GLU A 170 22.61 10.00 -10.08
CA GLU A 170 22.95 9.85 -8.66
C GLU A 170 22.61 8.48 -8.10
N ARG A 171 21.66 7.76 -8.68
CA ARG A 171 21.19 6.43 -8.24
C ARG A 171 20.89 6.38 -6.74
N PRO A 172 19.91 7.16 -6.23
CA PRO A 172 19.60 7.20 -4.81
C PRO A 172 19.22 5.82 -4.26
N GLN A 173 19.42 5.62 -2.97
CA GLN A 173 19.01 4.40 -2.29
C GLN A 173 17.48 4.37 -2.18
N LEU A 174 16.88 3.26 -2.64
CA LEU A 174 15.46 2.96 -2.50
C LEU A 174 15.31 1.77 -1.57
N GLU A 175 14.60 1.96 -0.46
CA GLU A 175 14.46 0.92 0.54
C GLU A 175 13.00 0.57 0.77
N MET A 176 12.68 -0.72 0.89
CA MET A 176 11.41 -1.23 1.37
C MET A 176 11.66 -2.06 2.63
N ARG A 177 11.07 -1.63 3.74
CA ARG A 177 11.14 -2.30 5.05
C ARG A 177 9.79 -2.93 5.35
N ILE A 178 9.75 -4.26 5.39
CA ILE A 178 8.52 -5.04 5.59
C ILE A 178 8.47 -5.46 7.05
N GLY A 179 7.50 -4.93 7.80
CA GLY A 179 7.27 -5.26 9.20
C GLY A 179 6.53 -6.57 9.40
N LYS A 180 6.46 -7.01 10.65
CA LYS A 180 5.65 -8.19 11.04
C LYS A 180 4.16 -7.92 10.78
N PRO A 181 3.37 -8.94 10.42
CA PRO A 181 1.92 -8.81 10.28
C PRO A 181 1.27 -8.34 11.59
N ILE A 182 0.36 -7.38 11.48
CA ILE A 182 -0.38 -6.79 12.60
C ILE A 182 -1.79 -7.34 12.59
N ILE A 183 -2.26 -7.85 13.72
CA ILE A 183 -3.67 -8.16 13.95
C ILE A 183 -4.28 -6.96 14.68
N LEU A 184 -5.27 -6.33 14.07
CA LEU A 184 -5.93 -5.17 14.68
C LEU A 184 -6.93 -5.60 15.75
N PRO A 185 -7.13 -4.81 16.82
CA PRO A 185 -8.15 -5.03 17.83
C PRO A 185 -9.55 -5.14 17.18
N GLU A 186 -10.36 -6.06 17.70
CA GLU A 186 -11.75 -6.20 17.30
C GLU A 186 -12.56 -4.97 17.72
N ILE A 187 -13.46 -4.54 16.85
CA ILE A 187 -14.32 -3.38 17.10
C ILE A 187 -15.71 -3.87 17.51
N THR A 188 -16.00 -3.86 18.80
CA THR A 188 -17.31 -4.21 19.37
C THR A 188 -18.24 -3.00 19.56
N ALA A 189 -17.66 -1.79 19.52
CA ALA A 189 -18.36 -0.52 19.67
C ALA A 189 -19.40 -0.25 18.56
N LYS A 190 -20.41 0.57 18.86
CA LYS A 190 -21.49 0.97 17.94
C LYS A 190 -21.53 2.50 17.76
N GLY A 191 -22.22 2.96 16.72
CA GLY A 191 -22.43 4.40 16.48
C GLY A 191 -21.12 5.18 16.37
N ASN A 192 -21.03 6.31 17.04
CA ASN A 192 -19.86 7.21 17.00
C ASN A 192 -18.60 6.58 17.59
N GLU A 193 -18.74 5.75 18.61
CA GLU A 193 -17.60 5.01 19.20
C GLU A 193 -16.97 4.03 18.21
N ARG A 194 -17.78 3.41 17.34
CA ARG A 194 -17.26 2.56 16.26
C ARG A 194 -16.41 3.34 15.27
N HIS A 195 -16.79 4.58 14.96
CA HIS A 195 -15.99 5.43 14.09
C HIS A 195 -14.65 5.80 14.74
N ALA A 196 -14.66 6.16 16.04
CA ALA A 196 -13.45 6.42 16.80
C ALA A 196 -12.53 5.19 16.88
N ALA A 197 -13.08 4.00 17.13
CA ALA A 197 -12.34 2.75 17.15
C ALA A 197 -11.70 2.41 15.79
N ARG A 198 -12.40 2.66 14.68
CA ARG A 198 -11.81 2.52 13.33
C ARG A 198 -10.67 3.50 13.09
N GLN A 199 -10.81 4.75 13.54
CA GLN A 199 -9.73 5.73 13.42
C GLN A 199 -8.52 5.29 14.26
N TYR A 200 -8.74 4.82 15.49
CA TYR A 200 -7.68 4.28 16.35
C TYR A 200 -6.95 3.11 15.67
N ASN A 201 -7.67 2.15 15.11
CA ASN A 201 -7.07 1.02 14.40
C ASN A 201 -6.28 1.47 13.14
N ALA A 202 -6.77 2.46 12.43
CA ALA A 202 -6.04 3.03 11.28
C ALA A 202 -4.75 3.75 11.73
N ASP A 203 -4.82 4.52 12.81
CA ASP A 203 -3.67 5.20 13.40
C ASP A 203 -2.65 4.18 13.96
N LEU A 204 -3.11 3.05 14.54
CA LEU A 204 -2.25 1.95 15.01
C LEU A 204 -1.44 1.33 13.85
N VAL A 205 -2.06 1.09 12.69
CA VAL A 205 -1.33 0.63 11.49
C VAL A 205 -0.24 1.60 11.11
N MET A 206 -0.53 2.91 11.13
CA MET A 206 0.44 3.94 10.77
C MET A 206 1.56 4.09 11.80
N SER A 207 1.28 3.87 13.08
CA SER A 207 2.30 3.88 14.15
C SER A 207 3.31 2.74 13.97
N HIS A 208 2.84 1.53 13.58
CA HIS A 208 3.74 0.44 13.19
C HIS A 208 4.53 0.74 11.92
N LEU A 209 3.89 1.39 10.95
CA LEU A 209 4.56 1.82 9.72
C LEU A 209 5.64 2.87 10.04
N ALA A 210 5.34 3.84 10.92
CA ALA A 210 6.28 4.86 11.39
C ALA A 210 7.53 4.24 12.03
N GLY A 211 7.37 3.15 12.79
CA GLY A 211 8.49 2.43 13.40
C GLY A 211 9.47 1.80 12.39
N LEU A 212 9.04 1.61 11.13
CA LEU A 212 9.91 1.12 10.04
C LEU A 212 10.67 2.25 9.34
N LEU A 213 10.28 3.50 9.56
CA LEU A 213 10.74 4.65 8.78
C LEU A 213 11.73 5.52 9.55
N PRO A 214 12.65 6.22 8.85
CA PRO A 214 13.44 7.29 9.43
C PRO A 214 12.52 8.40 9.99
N GLU A 215 13.03 9.19 10.92
CA GLU A 215 12.26 10.19 11.65
C GLU A 215 11.56 11.20 10.73
N GLU A 216 12.25 11.68 9.72
CA GLU A 216 11.75 12.65 8.74
C GLU A 216 10.56 12.14 7.90
N TYR A 217 10.33 10.82 7.86
CA TYR A 217 9.18 10.21 7.19
C TYR A 217 7.97 10.03 8.09
N ARG A 218 8.13 10.05 9.42
CA ARG A 218 7.08 9.64 10.38
C ARG A 218 5.92 10.64 10.46
N GLY A 219 6.16 11.92 10.17
CA GLY A 219 5.13 12.95 10.17
C GLY A 219 4.33 13.02 11.47
N VAL A 220 3.01 12.98 11.38
CA VAL A 220 2.11 13.05 12.55
C VAL A 220 2.22 11.83 13.48
N TYR A 221 2.96 10.79 13.10
CA TYR A 221 3.17 9.56 13.88
C TYR A 221 4.58 9.47 14.50
N ALA A 222 5.34 10.55 14.52
CA ALA A 222 6.71 10.54 15.05
C ALA A 222 6.76 10.09 16.53
N GLU A 223 5.87 10.63 17.37
CA GLU A 223 5.80 10.32 18.80
C GLU A 223 5.12 8.97 19.11
N SER A 224 4.25 8.50 18.20
CA SER A 224 3.51 7.24 18.35
C SER A 224 4.14 6.06 17.60
N ALA A 225 5.35 6.20 17.08
CA ALA A 225 6.03 5.16 16.32
C ALA A 225 6.26 3.89 17.16
N ILE A 226 5.81 2.74 16.66
CA ILE A 226 5.98 1.42 17.28
C ILE A 226 7.09 0.70 16.52
N PHE A 227 8.25 0.56 17.18
CA PHE A 227 9.42 -0.07 16.58
C PHE A 227 9.28 -1.60 16.56
N PRO A 228 9.76 -2.27 15.50
CA PRO A 228 9.76 -3.72 15.42
C PRO A 228 10.70 -4.30 16.49
N THR A 229 10.16 -5.23 17.26
CA THR A 229 10.90 -6.07 18.24
C THR A 229 11.42 -7.34 17.57
#